data_c20c93cf438b1ad05715c6602fbad0b5
#
_entry.id   c20c93cf438b1ad05715c6602fbad0b5
#
_cell.length_a   1.000
_cell.length_b   1.000
_cell.length_c   1.000
_cell.angle_alpha   90.00
_cell.angle_beta   90.00
_cell.angle_gamma   90.00
#
_symmetry.space_group_name_H-M   'P 1'
#
loop_
_entity.id
_entity.type
_entity.pdbx_description
1 polymer ?
#
loop_
_entity_poly.entity_id
_entity_poly.type
_entity_poly.pdbx_seq_one_letter_code
_entity_poly.pdbx_strand_id
1 'polypeptide(L)'
;LTTKPGHDKLNVFTRSDACGAAEMWGKYLGKNQESIQGVGVFGDPGISDAVKTDPLGIGYNNVIYAYDIKSRKPYPGLDVIPIDINSNGKIDAAENFYSSLDSVMLAIREGVYPSPPARDLYLISKGAPLKKSVTAFLEWILTEGQKYVNEAGYVQLKPEQIEVEKAKLK
;
A
#
# COMPACT_ATOMS: atom_id res chain seq x y z
N LEU A 1 2.82 8.63 19.30
CA LEU A 1 3.71 9.78 19.14
C LEU A 1 3.57 10.67 20.37
N THR A 2 4.43 10.49 21.36
CA THR A 2 4.49 11.37 22.53
C THR A 2 5.23 12.63 22.11
N THR A 3 4.51 13.72 21.91
CA THR A 3 5.09 15.04 21.74
C THR A 3 5.76 15.46 23.05
N LYS A 4 7.09 15.57 23.06
CA LYS A 4 7.78 16.30 24.11
C LYS A 4 7.31 17.76 24.07
N PRO A 5 7.19 18.45 25.22
CA PRO A 5 6.86 19.88 25.22
C PRO A 5 7.87 20.64 24.35
N GLY A 6 7.41 21.40 23.36
CA GLY A 6 8.24 22.15 22.43
C GLY A 6 8.45 21.52 21.05
N HIS A 7 7.79 20.40 20.73
CA HIS A 7 7.79 19.86 19.36
C HIS A 7 6.70 20.49 18.52
N ASP A 8 7.07 20.86 17.30
CA ASP A 8 6.17 21.43 16.30
C ASP A 8 5.09 20.41 15.92
N LYS A 9 3.93 20.94 15.55
CA LYS A 9 2.81 20.12 15.10
C LYS A 9 3.14 19.49 13.76
N LEU A 10 2.95 18.16 13.61
CA LEU A 10 3.11 17.48 12.32
C LEU A 10 2.14 18.02 11.27
N ASN A 11 2.65 18.23 10.05
CA ASN A 11 1.87 18.57 8.89
C ASN A 11 1.39 17.28 8.20
N VAL A 12 0.10 17.02 8.27
CA VAL A 12 -0.49 15.83 7.65
C VAL A 12 -0.86 16.13 6.22
N PHE A 13 -0.34 15.34 5.27
CA PHE A 13 -0.72 15.39 3.86
C PHE A 13 -1.66 14.24 3.54
N THR A 14 -2.81 14.55 2.95
CA THR A 14 -3.84 13.58 2.56
C THR A 14 -4.18 13.74 1.07
N ARG A 15 -4.88 12.76 0.51
CA ARG A 15 -5.29 12.80 -0.90
C ARG A 15 -6.47 13.76 -1.09
N SER A 16 -6.33 14.67 -2.08
CA SER A 16 -7.44 15.53 -2.53
C SER A 16 -8.34 14.85 -3.56
N ASP A 17 -7.90 13.73 -4.14
CA ASP A 17 -8.64 12.90 -5.08
C ASP A 17 -9.06 11.57 -4.44
N ALA A 18 -10.14 10.98 -4.93
CA ALA A 18 -10.58 9.67 -4.49
C ALA A 18 -9.56 8.59 -4.90
N CYS A 19 -9.06 7.82 -3.95
CA CYS A 19 -8.13 6.73 -4.22
C CYS A 19 -8.23 5.61 -3.20
N GLY A 20 -7.87 4.40 -3.66
CA GLY A 20 -7.94 3.23 -2.79
C GLY A 20 -6.97 3.26 -1.61
N ALA A 21 -5.83 3.96 -1.70
CA ALA A 21 -4.94 4.11 -0.55
C ALA A 21 -5.61 4.93 0.55
N ALA A 22 -6.23 6.07 0.21
CA ALA A 22 -6.96 6.90 1.17
C ALA A 22 -8.13 6.14 1.82
N GLU A 23 -8.88 5.36 1.02
CA GLU A 23 -9.97 4.53 1.54
C GLU A 23 -9.47 3.49 2.55
N MET A 24 -8.37 2.79 2.23
CA MET A 24 -7.82 1.76 3.11
C MET A 24 -7.22 2.33 4.39
N TRP A 25 -6.53 3.45 4.31
CA TRP A 25 -6.05 4.14 5.51
C TRP A 25 -7.19 4.71 6.35
N GLY A 26 -8.27 5.22 5.70
CA GLY A 26 -9.49 5.58 6.41
C GLY A 26 -10.06 4.40 7.20
N LYS A 27 -10.21 3.24 6.56
CA LYS A 27 -10.69 2.00 7.21
C LYS A 27 -9.77 1.55 8.36
N TYR A 28 -8.46 1.58 8.16
CA TYR A 28 -7.49 1.24 9.21
C TYR A 28 -7.62 2.13 10.44
N LEU A 29 -7.88 3.42 10.23
CA LEU A 29 -8.09 4.40 11.30
C LEU A 29 -9.53 4.41 11.87
N GLY A 30 -10.38 3.47 11.46
CA GLY A 30 -11.79 3.43 11.89
C GLY A 30 -12.63 4.58 11.36
N LYS A 31 -12.26 5.12 10.18
CA LYS A 31 -12.87 6.29 9.54
C LYS A 31 -13.13 6.02 8.06
N ASN A 32 -13.67 7.01 7.36
CA ASN A 32 -13.69 7.05 5.89
C ASN A 32 -12.61 8.00 5.36
N GLN A 33 -12.37 7.97 4.06
CA GLN A 33 -11.38 8.81 3.40
C GLN A 33 -11.59 10.31 3.71
N GLU A 34 -12.84 10.78 3.63
CA GLU A 34 -13.22 12.18 3.78
C GLU A 34 -13.01 12.71 5.20
N SER A 35 -12.90 11.79 6.17
CA SER A 35 -12.66 12.13 7.58
C SER A 35 -11.18 12.25 7.93
N ILE A 36 -10.26 11.90 7.03
CA ILE A 36 -8.83 12.08 7.23
C ILE A 36 -8.51 13.55 7.03
N GLN A 37 -8.15 14.21 8.14
CA GLN A 37 -7.79 15.63 8.12
C GLN A 37 -6.34 15.84 7.70
N GLY A 38 -6.09 16.90 6.96
CA GLY A 38 -4.76 17.27 6.49
C GLY A 38 -4.82 18.23 5.30
N VAL A 39 -3.66 18.56 4.77
CA VAL A 39 -3.51 19.33 3.54
C VAL A 39 -3.76 18.40 2.36
N GLY A 40 -4.77 18.72 1.55
CA GLY A 40 -5.13 17.92 0.38
C GLY A 40 -4.09 18.06 -0.75
N VAL A 41 -3.51 16.95 -1.18
CA VAL A 41 -2.51 16.88 -2.25
C VAL A 41 -2.98 15.89 -3.32
N PHE A 42 -2.81 16.24 -4.58
CA PHE A 42 -3.24 15.41 -5.70
C PHE A 42 -2.23 14.30 -6.03
N GLY A 43 -2.71 13.08 -6.10
CA GLY A 43 -1.94 11.94 -6.57
C GLY A 43 -0.88 11.41 -5.59
N ASP A 44 -0.44 10.18 -5.82
CA ASP A 44 0.63 9.54 -5.04
C ASP A 44 1.98 10.29 -5.17
N PRO A 45 2.41 10.75 -6.36
CA PRO A 45 3.62 11.55 -6.50
C PRO A 45 3.58 12.83 -5.66
N GLY A 46 2.43 13.53 -5.66
CA GLY A 46 2.26 14.77 -4.90
C GLY A 46 2.43 14.56 -3.39
N ILE A 47 1.88 13.47 -2.83
CA ILE A 47 2.09 13.12 -1.40
C ILE A 47 3.58 12.90 -1.12
N SER A 48 4.28 12.12 -1.96
CA SER A 48 5.72 11.87 -1.78
C SER A 48 6.53 13.16 -1.78
N ASP A 49 6.25 14.05 -2.73
CA ASP A 49 6.97 15.32 -2.86
C ASP A 49 6.66 16.28 -1.70
N ALA A 50 5.40 16.34 -1.26
CA ALA A 50 5.01 17.15 -0.11
C ALA A 50 5.73 16.71 1.17
N VAL A 51 5.79 15.40 1.45
CA VAL A 51 6.49 14.85 2.62
C VAL A 51 8.00 15.07 2.52
N LYS A 52 8.62 14.89 1.34
CA LYS A 52 10.06 15.12 1.14
C LYS A 52 10.48 16.56 1.41
N THR A 53 9.63 17.51 1.09
CA THR A 53 9.96 18.95 1.18
C THR A 53 9.63 19.55 2.54
N ASP A 54 8.89 18.85 3.39
CA ASP A 54 8.49 19.31 4.71
C ASP A 54 9.09 18.42 5.81
N PRO A 55 10.05 18.93 6.62
CA PRO A 55 10.66 18.17 7.70
C PRO A 55 9.68 17.69 8.79
N LEU A 56 8.49 18.28 8.87
CA LEU A 56 7.41 17.90 9.78
C LEU A 56 6.27 17.17 9.04
N GLY A 57 6.48 16.89 7.76
CA GLY A 57 5.49 16.27 6.90
C GLY A 57 5.27 14.79 7.20
N ILE A 58 4.03 14.38 7.27
CA ILE A 58 3.61 12.98 7.31
C ILE A 58 2.49 12.75 6.30
N GLY A 59 2.49 11.62 5.63
CA GLY A 59 1.46 11.24 4.67
C GLY A 59 1.36 9.74 4.55
N TYR A 60 0.41 9.28 3.73
CA TYR A 60 0.25 7.87 3.38
C TYR A 60 0.28 7.71 1.86
N ASN A 61 0.79 6.58 1.40
CA ASN A 61 0.95 6.36 -0.04
C ASN A 61 0.96 4.87 -0.39
N ASN A 62 0.89 4.55 -1.68
CA ASN A 62 1.22 3.22 -2.16
C ASN A 62 2.74 2.97 -2.01
N VAL A 63 3.12 1.74 -1.74
CA VAL A 63 4.51 1.37 -1.41
C VAL A 63 5.52 1.79 -2.48
N ILE A 64 5.16 1.76 -3.76
CA ILE A 64 6.04 2.16 -4.87
C ILE A 64 6.36 3.66 -4.92
N TYR A 65 5.69 4.47 -4.13
CA TYR A 65 5.97 5.91 -3.96
C TYR A 65 6.74 6.22 -2.66
N ALA A 66 6.90 5.23 -1.80
CA ALA A 66 7.75 5.29 -0.63
C ALA A 66 9.10 4.60 -0.88
N TYR A 67 9.12 3.57 -1.74
CA TYR A 67 10.31 2.79 -2.08
C TYR A 67 10.62 2.87 -3.57
N ASP A 68 11.89 2.99 -3.88
CA ASP A 68 12.39 2.88 -5.26
C ASP A 68 12.37 1.40 -5.72
N ILE A 69 11.69 1.14 -6.84
CA ILE A 69 11.50 -0.22 -7.36
C ILE A 69 12.82 -0.88 -7.76
N LYS A 70 13.81 -0.12 -8.22
CA LYS A 70 15.09 -0.68 -8.68
C LYS A 70 16.02 -1.01 -7.53
N SER A 71 16.21 -0.06 -6.61
CA SER A 71 17.08 -0.26 -5.45
C SER A 71 16.40 -1.03 -4.31
N ARG A 72 15.07 -1.14 -4.33
CA ARG A 72 14.23 -1.75 -3.29
C ARG A 72 14.33 -1.07 -1.93
N LYS A 73 14.88 0.13 -1.88
CA LYS A 73 15.07 0.93 -0.65
C LYS A 73 14.09 2.11 -0.61
N PRO A 74 13.83 2.68 0.59
CA PRO A 74 13.10 3.94 0.68
C PRO A 74 13.73 5.00 -0.22
N TYR A 75 12.91 5.85 -0.82
CA TYR A 75 13.41 6.99 -1.59
C TYR A 75 14.23 7.92 -0.68
N PRO A 76 15.33 8.51 -1.18
CA PRO A 76 16.06 9.51 -0.44
C PRO A 76 15.14 10.66 0.03
N GLY A 77 15.24 11.01 1.31
CA GLY A 77 14.40 12.04 1.93
C GLY A 77 13.03 11.55 2.41
N LEU A 78 12.75 10.25 2.33
CA LEU A 78 11.58 9.61 2.92
C LEU A 78 11.99 8.53 3.92
N ASP A 79 11.33 8.54 5.07
CA ASP A 79 11.36 7.43 6.02
C ASP A 79 9.96 6.83 6.13
N VAL A 80 9.88 5.51 6.18
CA VAL A 80 8.61 4.80 6.36
C VAL A 80 8.41 4.52 7.84
N ILE A 81 7.34 5.09 8.40
CA ILE A 81 7.03 4.95 9.82
C ILE A 81 6.44 3.55 10.07
N PRO A 82 7.06 2.74 10.94
CA PRO A 82 6.53 1.45 11.35
C PRO A 82 5.17 1.57 12.06
N ILE A 83 4.34 0.56 11.89
CA ILE A 83 3.05 0.43 12.57
C ILE A 83 3.25 -0.43 13.83
N ASP A 84 2.85 0.08 14.97
CA ASP A 84 2.70 -0.67 16.22
C ASP A 84 1.42 -1.52 16.11
N ILE A 85 1.60 -2.77 15.67
CA ILE A 85 0.51 -3.68 15.34
C ILE A 85 -0.16 -4.23 16.59
N ASN A 86 0.63 -4.47 17.64
CA ASN A 86 0.15 -5.03 18.89
C ASN A 86 -0.28 -3.95 19.91
N SER A 87 -0.13 -2.67 19.55
CA SER A 87 -0.55 -1.49 20.35
C SER A 87 0.12 -1.41 21.73
N ASN A 88 1.37 -1.87 21.84
CA ASN A 88 2.12 -1.82 23.10
C ASN A 88 2.92 -0.50 23.30
N GLY A 89 2.84 0.43 22.35
CA GLY A 89 3.52 1.72 22.37
C GLY A 89 4.99 1.67 21.95
N LYS A 90 5.45 0.55 21.36
CA LYS A 90 6.82 0.33 20.87
C LYS A 90 6.76 -0.35 19.51
N ILE A 91 7.87 -0.27 18.78
CA ILE A 91 8.06 -1.06 17.56
C ILE A 91 8.95 -2.26 17.91
N ASP A 92 8.36 -3.42 17.97
CA ASP A 92 9.05 -4.66 18.24
C ASP A 92 9.80 -5.17 17.02
N ALA A 93 10.76 -6.09 17.20
CA ALA A 93 11.55 -6.64 16.10
C ALA A 93 10.67 -7.30 15.01
N ALA A 94 9.55 -7.91 15.40
CA ALA A 94 8.59 -8.53 14.47
C ALA A 94 7.79 -7.50 13.64
N GLU A 95 7.74 -6.24 14.08
CA GLU A 95 7.04 -5.13 13.42
C GLU A 95 7.98 -4.26 12.58
N ASN A 96 9.29 -4.42 12.74
CA ASN A 96 10.30 -3.60 12.08
C ASN A 96 10.79 -4.21 10.77
N PHE A 97 9.91 -4.31 9.77
CA PHE A 97 10.20 -4.84 8.44
C PHE A 97 10.26 -3.77 7.34
N TYR A 98 10.40 -2.50 7.69
CA TYR A 98 10.30 -1.37 6.74
C TYR A 98 11.63 -0.97 6.09
N SER A 99 12.71 -1.70 6.31
CA SER A 99 14.05 -1.37 5.78
C SER A 99 14.19 -1.53 4.26
N SER A 100 13.30 -2.31 3.63
CA SER A 100 13.27 -2.52 2.19
C SER A 100 11.87 -2.85 1.68
N LEU A 101 11.62 -2.59 0.39
CA LEU A 101 10.37 -2.99 -0.27
C LEU A 101 10.14 -4.50 -0.18
N ASP A 102 11.21 -5.30 -0.32
CA ASP A 102 11.10 -6.77 -0.25
C ASP A 102 10.63 -7.24 1.12
N SER A 103 11.13 -6.63 2.20
CA SER A 103 10.70 -6.96 3.57
C SER A 103 9.23 -6.59 3.81
N VAL A 104 8.79 -5.43 3.32
CA VAL A 104 7.37 -5.03 3.40
C VAL A 104 6.48 -5.98 2.60
N MET A 105 6.88 -6.32 1.37
CA MET A 105 6.13 -7.25 0.53
C MET A 105 6.05 -8.65 1.15
N LEU A 106 7.13 -9.11 1.78
CA LEU A 106 7.14 -10.37 2.54
C LEU A 106 6.15 -10.31 3.71
N ALA A 107 6.18 -9.23 4.50
CA ALA A 107 5.27 -9.05 5.63
C ALA A 107 3.79 -9.02 5.20
N ILE A 108 3.49 -8.41 4.03
CA ILE A 108 2.14 -8.45 3.44
C ILE A 108 1.76 -9.89 3.04
N ARG A 109 2.65 -10.59 2.35
CA ARG A 109 2.42 -11.97 1.89
C ARG A 109 2.16 -12.94 3.04
N GLU A 110 2.92 -12.79 4.13
CA GLU A 110 2.79 -13.61 5.33
C GLU A 110 1.63 -13.18 6.24
N GLY A 111 0.97 -12.06 5.93
CA GLY A 111 -0.14 -11.55 6.73
C GLY A 111 0.27 -10.87 8.05
N VAL A 112 1.55 -10.50 8.17
CA VAL A 112 2.07 -9.74 9.31
C VAL A 112 1.70 -8.25 9.17
N TYR A 113 1.84 -7.69 7.97
CA TYR A 113 1.38 -6.33 7.69
C TYR A 113 -0.16 -6.28 7.72
N PRO A 114 -0.78 -5.30 8.41
CA PRO A 114 -2.23 -5.28 8.59
C PRO A 114 -3.01 -5.07 7.27
N SER A 115 -4.18 -5.70 7.20
CA SER A 115 -5.12 -5.54 6.10
C SER A 115 -6.51 -5.18 6.65
N PRO A 116 -7.01 -3.95 6.51
CA PRO A 116 -6.34 -2.81 5.88
C PRO A 116 -5.10 -2.35 6.66
N PRO A 117 -4.17 -1.53 6.10
CA PRO A 117 -4.27 -0.83 4.82
C PRO A 117 -3.83 -1.66 3.60
N ALA A 118 -3.20 -2.84 3.78
CA ALA A 118 -2.98 -3.73 2.64
C ALA A 118 -4.33 -4.19 2.03
N ARG A 119 -4.35 -4.40 0.73
CA ARG A 119 -5.55 -4.82 0.00
C ARG A 119 -5.21 -5.53 -1.30
N ASP A 120 -6.14 -6.36 -1.75
CA ASP A 120 -6.09 -6.92 -3.10
C ASP A 120 -6.45 -5.87 -4.17
N LEU A 121 -5.93 -6.05 -5.36
CA LEU A 121 -6.36 -5.33 -6.56
C LEU A 121 -7.30 -6.21 -7.37
N TYR A 122 -8.39 -5.62 -7.85
CA TYR A 122 -9.43 -6.33 -8.57
C TYR A 122 -9.55 -5.85 -10.01
N LEU A 123 -9.69 -6.79 -10.94
CA LEU A 123 -10.17 -6.52 -12.28
C LEU A 123 -11.69 -6.74 -12.29
N ILE A 124 -12.43 -5.75 -12.79
CA ILE A 124 -13.90 -5.77 -12.77
C ILE A 124 -14.42 -5.85 -14.20
N SER A 125 -15.35 -6.76 -14.45
CA SER A 125 -16.09 -6.85 -15.72
C SER A 125 -17.61 -6.86 -15.47
N LYS A 126 -18.38 -6.40 -16.47
CA LYS A 126 -19.83 -6.51 -16.43
C LYS A 126 -20.24 -7.94 -16.86
N GLY A 127 -20.42 -8.83 -15.88
CA GLY A 127 -20.65 -10.25 -16.10
C GLY A 127 -19.40 -11.01 -16.55
N ALA A 128 -19.56 -12.25 -16.98
CA ALA A 128 -18.44 -13.07 -17.46
C ALA A 128 -17.86 -12.47 -18.76
N PRO A 129 -16.52 -12.45 -18.91
CA PRO A 129 -15.91 -11.98 -20.15
C PRO A 129 -16.27 -12.88 -21.35
N LEU A 130 -16.93 -12.32 -22.36
CA LEU A 130 -17.37 -13.07 -23.54
C LEU A 130 -16.28 -13.20 -24.62
N LYS A 131 -15.31 -12.28 -24.62
CA LYS A 131 -14.23 -12.29 -25.62
C LYS A 131 -13.11 -13.22 -25.19
N LYS A 132 -12.77 -14.21 -26.03
CA LYS A 132 -11.66 -15.14 -25.77
C LYS A 132 -10.33 -14.45 -25.45
N SER A 133 -10.03 -13.31 -26.12
CA SER A 133 -8.82 -12.54 -25.84
C SER A 133 -8.78 -11.93 -24.43
N VAL A 134 -9.95 -11.53 -23.90
CA VAL A 134 -10.05 -11.01 -22.52
C VAL A 134 -9.85 -12.16 -21.54
N THR A 135 -10.52 -13.29 -21.72
CA THR A 135 -10.34 -14.47 -20.86
C THR A 135 -8.89 -14.95 -20.87
N ALA A 136 -8.27 -15.06 -22.04
CA ALA A 136 -6.87 -15.46 -22.16
C ALA A 136 -5.90 -14.48 -21.44
N PHE A 137 -6.19 -13.17 -21.50
CA PHE A 137 -5.40 -12.16 -20.78
C PHE A 137 -5.58 -12.28 -19.27
N LEU A 138 -6.78 -12.50 -18.77
CA LEU A 138 -7.05 -12.72 -17.35
C LEU A 138 -6.39 -14.01 -16.85
N GLU A 139 -6.46 -15.09 -17.63
CA GLU A 139 -5.73 -16.33 -17.32
C GLU A 139 -4.23 -16.12 -17.27
N TRP A 140 -3.67 -15.35 -18.21
CA TRP A 140 -2.26 -15.00 -18.20
C TRP A 140 -1.88 -14.20 -16.95
N ILE A 141 -2.68 -13.22 -16.52
CA ILE A 141 -2.46 -12.46 -15.28
C ILE A 141 -2.41 -13.39 -14.08
N LEU A 142 -3.32 -14.36 -13.99
CA LEU A 142 -3.42 -15.32 -12.91
C LEU A 142 -2.38 -16.45 -12.96
N THR A 143 -1.59 -16.54 -14.02
CA THR A 143 -0.57 -17.58 -14.23
C THR A 143 0.81 -16.97 -14.46
N GLU A 144 1.22 -16.89 -15.71
CA GLU A 144 2.54 -16.38 -16.11
C GLU A 144 2.77 -14.93 -15.66
N GLY A 145 1.73 -14.10 -15.65
CA GLY A 145 1.80 -12.71 -15.21
C GLY A 145 2.21 -12.53 -13.77
N GLN A 146 1.95 -13.52 -12.91
CA GLN A 146 2.34 -13.48 -11.50
C GLN A 146 3.87 -13.36 -11.30
N LYS A 147 4.67 -13.80 -12.25
CA LYS A 147 6.14 -13.69 -12.18
C LYS A 147 6.63 -12.24 -12.16
N TYR A 148 5.86 -11.31 -12.73
CA TYR A 148 6.24 -9.92 -12.91
C TYR A 148 5.70 -8.98 -11.83
N VAL A 149 4.75 -9.45 -10.98
CA VAL A 149 4.10 -8.56 -10.00
C VAL A 149 5.08 -8.06 -8.94
N ASN A 150 6.03 -8.87 -8.49
CA ASN A 150 7.01 -8.46 -7.49
C ASN A 150 7.98 -7.41 -8.03
N GLU A 151 8.37 -7.50 -9.30
CA GLU A 151 9.21 -6.50 -9.96
C GLU A 151 8.48 -5.16 -10.08
N ALA A 152 7.16 -5.20 -10.23
CA ALA A 152 6.30 -4.01 -10.29
C ALA A 152 5.92 -3.45 -8.89
N GLY A 153 6.42 -4.04 -7.80
CA GLY A 153 6.15 -3.58 -6.43
C GLY A 153 4.83 -4.07 -5.85
N TYR A 154 4.28 -5.17 -6.39
CA TYR A 154 3.07 -5.80 -5.86
C TYR A 154 3.36 -7.20 -5.32
N VAL A 155 2.50 -7.69 -4.45
CA VAL A 155 2.60 -9.02 -3.87
C VAL A 155 1.88 -10.04 -4.75
N GLN A 156 2.54 -11.16 -5.04
CA GLN A 156 1.93 -12.28 -5.76
C GLN A 156 0.77 -12.88 -4.96
N LEU A 157 -0.26 -13.32 -5.68
CA LEU A 157 -1.35 -14.08 -5.09
C LEU A 157 -0.84 -15.45 -4.57
N LYS A 158 -1.44 -15.91 -3.49
CA LYS A 158 -1.20 -17.27 -3.00
C LYS A 158 -1.81 -18.30 -3.97
N PRO A 159 -1.24 -19.50 -4.09
CA PRO A 159 -1.77 -20.53 -5.01
C PRO A 159 -3.27 -20.79 -4.85
N GLU A 160 -3.76 -20.79 -3.60
CA GLU A 160 -5.17 -21.02 -3.31
C GLU A 160 -6.05 -19.90 -3.85
N GLN A 161 -5.60 -18.64 -3.77
CA GLN A 161 -6.30 -17.48 -4.33
C GLN A 161 -6.34 -17.55 -5.86
N ILE A 162 -5.23 -17.94 -6.48
CA ILE A 162 -5.16 -18.12 -7.95
C ILE A 162 -6.19 -19.12 -8.44
N GLU A 163 -6.34 -20.27 -7.78
CA GLU A 163 -7.32 -21.29 -8.18
C GLU A 163 -8.77 -20.80 -8.01
N VAL A 164 -9.06 -20.06 -6.96
CA VAL A 164 -10.37 -19.44 -6.72
C VAL A 164 -10.69 -18.44 -7.84
N GLU A 165 -9.72 -17.58 -8.22
CA GLU A 165 -9.95 -16.57 -9.26
C GLU A 165 -10.05 -17.18 -10.67
N LYS A 166 -9.27 -18.23 -10.98
CA LYS A 166 -9.40 -18.97 -12.23
C LYS A 166 -10.77 -19.62 -12.39
N ALA A 167 -11.35 -20.12 -11.31
CA ALA A 167 -12.67 -20.73 -11.35
C ALA A 167 -13.77 -19.76 -11.80
N LYS A 168 -13.59 -18.46 -11.58
CA LYS A 168 -14.53 -17.40 -12.01
C LYS A 168 -14.46 -17.10 -13.51
N LEU A 169 -13.44 -17.58 -14.22
CA LEU A 169 -13.26 -17.37 -15.66
C LEU A 169 -13.96 -18.45 -16.51
N LYS A 170 -14.47 -19.48 -15.89
CA LYS A 170 -15.22 -20.59 -16.52
C LYS A 170 -16.71 -20.27 -16.52
#